data_ec825ee906a2c2f1c140d715e7f7a217
#
_entry.id   ec825ee906a2c2f1c140d715e7f7a217
#
_cell.length_a   1.000
_cell.length_b   1.000
_cell.length_c   1.000
_cell.angle_alpha   90.00
_cell.angle_beta   90.00
_cell.angle_gamma   90.00
#
_symmetry.space_group_name_H-M   'P 1'
#
loop_
_entity.id
_entity.type
_entity.pdbx_description
1 polymer ?
#
loop_
_entity_poly.entity_id
_entity_poly.type
_entity_poly.pdbx_seq_one_letter_code
_entity_poly.pdbx_strand_id
1 'polypeptide(L)'
;MHRSIQLLYLFLFTYALLLSGCSNSSTIASPNSATVKHVVDGDTIDIAIGGNTERVRLIGINTPETKHPTKGLECFGPEASAYTQQLLPKGTALRVERDIEARDKYGRLLLYVYIADSNVFVNLDLVLQGYARPMVFEPNTAHKADFAQAATQAELRNVGLWQACR
;
A
#
# COMPACT_ATOMS: atom_id res chain seq x y z
N MET A 1 -9.85 8.23 -72.45
CA MET A 1 -9.12 7.46 -71.43
C MET A 1 -8.96 8.13 -70.08
N HIS A 2 -9.66 9.25 -69.73
CA HIS A 2 -9.48 9.97 -68.47
C HIS A 2 -10.63 9.83 -67.44
N ARG A 3 -11.73 9.16 -67.79
CA ARG A 3 -12.89 9.01 -66.89
C ARG A 3 -12.86 7.77 -65.97
N SER A 4 -12.06 6.77 -66.32
CA SER A 4 -12.02 5.50 -65.56
C SER A 4 -11.06 5.56 -64.34
N ILE A 5 -10.13 6.48 -64.32
CA ILE A 5 -9.12 6.60 -63.24
C ILE A 5 -9.70 7.35 -62.00
N GLN A 6 -10.63 8.27 -62.21
CA GLN A 6 -11.22 9.04 -61.09
C GLN A 6 -12.19 8.21 -60.22
N LEU A 7 -12.82 7.20 -60.75
CA LEU A 7 -13.70 6.32 -59.98
C LEU A 7 -12.95 5.35 -59.07
N LEU A 8 -11.70 5.00 -59.41
CA LEU A 8 -10.87 4.09 -58.60
C LEU A 8 -10.32 4.78 -57.34
N TYR A 9 -10.07 6.10 -57.39
CA TYR A 9 -9.62 6.86 -56.21
C TYR A 9 -10.73 7.13 -55.20
N LEU A 10 -11.99 7.20 -55.63
CA LEU A 10 -13.11 7.42 -54.73
C LEU A 10 -13.44 6.17 -53.87
N PHE A 11 -13.17 4.96 -54.37
CA PHE A 11 -13.39 3.73 -53.61
C PHE A 11 -12.27 3.38 -52.62
N LEU A 12 -11.05 3.90 -52.81
CA LEU A 12 -9.93 3.67 -51.93
C LEU A 12 -9.97 4.62 -50.67
N PHE A 13 -10.68 5.76 -50.78
CA PHE A 13 -10.74 6.72 -49.67
C PHE A 13 -11.84 6.43 -48.65
N THR A 14 -12.82 5.59 -49.00
CA THR A 14 -13.95 5.21 -48.12
C THR A 14 -13.65 4.02 -47.20
N TYR A 15 -12.57 3.25 -47.49
CA TYR A 15 -12.21 2.04 -46.71
C TYR A 15 -11.29 2.33 -45.53
N ALA A 16 -10.74 3.55 -45.42
CA ALA A 16 -9.75 3.90 -44.40
C ALA A 16 -10.38 4.42 -43.07
N LEU A 17 -11.71 4.54 -42.96
CA LEU A 17 -12.38 5.16 -41.81
C LEU A 17 -13.06 4.19 -40.83
N LEU A 18 -12.87 2.90 -40.92
CA LEU A 18 -13.56 1.90 -40.07
C LEU A 18 -12.65 1.12 -39.09
N LEU A 19 -11.44 1.62 -38.84
CA LEU A 19 -10.54 1.01 -37.84
C LEU A 19 -10.33 1.91 -36.62
N SER A 20 -11.37 2.62 -36.16
CA SER A 20 -11.37 3.17 -34.81
C SER A 20 -11.76 2.05 -33.83
N GLY A 21 -10.86 1.09 -33.67
CA GLY A 21 -10.93 0.09 -32.62
C GLY A 21 -10.77 0.80 -31.28
N CYS A 22 -11.85 0.95 -30.51
CA CYS A 22 -11.79 1.25 -29.09
C CYS A 22 -10.94 0.17 -28.43
N SER A 23 -9.68 0.47 -28.17
CA SER A 23 -8.85 -0.31 -27.27
C SER A 23 -9.40 -0.13 -25.87
N ASN A 24 -10.38 -0.94 -25.46
CA ASN A 24 -10.69 -1.15 -24.06
C ASN A 24 -9.46 -1.83 -23.43
N SER A 25 -8.51 -1.04 -22.98
CA SER A 25 -7.46 -1.50 -22.06
C SER A 25 -8.13 -1.86 -20.74
N SER A 26 -8.68 -3.06 -20.67
CA SER A 26 -9.04 -3.69 -19.41
C SER A 26 -7.72 -3.87 -18.65
N THR A 27 -7.40 -2.93 -17.78
CA THR A 27 -6.29 -3.07 -16.85
C THR A 27 -6.63 -4.25 -15.94
N ILE A 28 -6.08 -5.43 -16.25
CA ILE A 28 -6.20 -6.62 -15.41
C ILE A 28 -5.46 -6.24 -14.12
N ALA A 29 -6.20 -5.88 -13.07
CA ALA A 29 -5.62 -5.60 -11.77
C ALA A 29 -4.85 -6.85 -11.31
N SER A 30 -3.58 -6.67 -10.95
CA SER A 30 -2.80 -7.76 -10.35
C SER A 30 -3.55 -8.31 -9.13
N PRO A 31 -3.56 -9.63 -8.90
CA PRO A 31 -4.26 -10.24 -7.76
C PRO A 31 -3.82 -9.67 -6.40
N ASN A 32 -2.66 -9.04 -6.36
CA ASN A 32 -2.10 -8.38 -5.17
C ASN A 32 -2.25 -6.85 -5.20
N SER A 33 -3.06 -6.29 -6.09
CA SER A 33 -3.34 -4.84 -6.12
C SER A 33 -4.47 -4.49 -5.17
N ALA A 34 -4.28 -3.39 -4.45
CA ALA A 34 -5.25 -2.86 -3.51
C ALA A 34 -5.25 -1.33 -3.56
N THR A 35 -6.22 -0.70 -2.90
CA THR A 35 -6.32 0.77 -2.82
C THR A 35 -6.67 1.18 -1.39
N VAL A 36 -5.99 2.18 -0.84
CA VAL A 36 -6.26 2.72 0.50
C VAL A 36 -7.65 3.32 0.56
N LYS A 37 -8.44 2.93 1.54
CA LYS A 37 -9.74 3.51 1.88
C LYS A 37 -9.64 4.47 3.05
N HIS A 38 -8.95 4.03 4.11
CA HIS A 38 -8.84 4.79 5.35
C HIS A 38 -7.65 4.28 6.18
N VAL A 39 -6.96 5.18 6.87
CA VAL A 39 -5.98 4.85 7.90
C VAL A 39 -6.69 4.91 9.25
N VAL A 40 -6.73 3.77 9.94
CA VAL A 40 -7.43 3.63 11.24
C VAL A 40 -6.53 4.04 12.38
N ASP A 41 -5.26 3.59 12.32
CA ASP A 41 -4.19 3.88 13.26
C ASP A 41 -2.82 3.74 12.56
N GLY A 42 -1.72 3.98 13.25
CA GLY A 42 -0.39 3.97 12.66
C GLY A 42 -0.02 2.66 11.94
N ASP A 43 -0.52 1.53 12.39
CA ASP A 43 -0.27 0.20 11.79
C ASP A 43 -1.52 -0.56 11.35
N THR A 44 -2.66 0.13 11.26
CA THR A 44 -3.93 -0.47 10.88
C THR A 44 -4.62 0.40 9.82
N ILE A 45 -4.92 -0.19 8.67
CA ILE A 45 -5.55 0.49 7.54
C ILE A 45 -6.74 -0.30 7.00
N ASP A 46 -7.68 0.38 6.36
CA ASP A 46 -8.73 -0.23 5.55
C ASP A 46 -8.38 -0.07 4.07
N ILE A 47 -8.42 -1.15 3.31
CA ILE A 47 -8.12 -1.19 1.87
C ILE A 47 -9.27 -1.78 1.07
N ALA A 48 -9.39 -1.38 -0.19
CA ALA A 48 -10.19 -2.11 -1.17
C ALA A 48 -9.29 -3.14 -1.86
N ILE A 49 -9.66 -4.41 -1.82
CA ILE A 49 -8.97 -5.52 -2.46
C ILE A 49 -9.98 -6.59 -2.90
N GLY A 50 -9.87 -7.09 -4.13
CA GLY A 50 -10.77 -8.13 -4.65
C GLY A 50 -12.25 -7.73 -4.63
N GLY A 51 -12.58 -6.43 -4.75
CA GLY A 51 -13.94 -5.91 -4.70
C GLY A 51 -14.50 -5.68 -3.28
N ASN A 52 -13.78 -6.07 -2.23
CA ASN A 52 -14.18 -5.92 -0.83
C ASN A 52 -13.37 -4.83 -0.13
N THR A 53 -13.93 -4.30 0.97
CA THR A 53 -13.16 -3.50 1.92
C THR A 53 -12.68 -4.41 3.05
N GLU A 54 -11.36 -4.45 3.26
CA GLU A 54 -10.71 -5.30 4.25
C GLU A 54 -9.90 -4.46 5.23
N ARG A 55 -9.98 -4.79 6.51
CA ARG A 55 -9.08 -4.23 7.53
C ARG A 55 -7.78 -4.99 7.53
N VAL A 56 -6.68 -4.25 7.48
CA VAL A 56 -5.31 -4.77 7.43
C VAL A 56 -4.56 -4.36 8.68
N ARG A 57 -3.85 -5.30 9.29
CA ARG A 57 -2.79 -5.07 10.27
C ARG A 57 -1.45 -5.18 9.53
N LEU A 58 -0.67 -4.11 9.53
CA LEU A 58 0.69 -4.10 9.01
C LEU A 58 1.57 -4.97 9.93
N ILE A 59 2.01 -6.13 9.43
CA ILE A 59 2.75 -7.10 10.24
C ILE A 59 4.24 -6.81 10.33
N GLY A 60 4.88 -7.41 11.34
CA GLY A 60 6.30 -7.21 11.63
C GLY A 60 6.61 -5.95 12.41
N ILE A 61 5.62 -5.07 12.64
CA ILE A 61 5.77 -3.78 13.31
C ILE A 61 4.66 -3.53 14.32
N ASN A 62 4.89 -2.58 15.23
CA ASN A 62 3.89 -2.02 16.13
C ASN A 62 4.13 -0.51 16.30
N THR A 63 3.10 0.28 16.01
CA THR A 63 3.11 1.72 16.31
C THR A 63 2.60 1.96 17.73
N PRO A 64 2.99 3.06 18.39
CA PRO A 64 2.36 3.46 19.64
C PRO A 64 0.85 3.71 19.43
N GLU A 65 0.05 3.28 20.39
CA GLU A 65 -1.41 3.23 20.31
C GLU A 65 -2.04 4.63 20.51
N THR A 66 -3.07 4.94 19.71
CA THR A 66 -3.81 6.21 19.83
C THR A 66 -5.15 6.06 20.55
N LYS A 67 -5.73 4.86 20.61
CA LYS A 67 -7.11 4.61 21.07
C LYS A 67 -7.26 3.40 21.97
N HIS A 68 -6.25 3.05 22.77
CA HIS A 68 -6.37 1.87 23.63
C HIS A 68 -7.41 2.10 24.75
N PRO A 69 -8.41 1.22 24.93
CA PRO A 69 -9.51 1.42 25.88
C PRO A 69 -9.06 1.61 27.34
N THR A 70 -7.92 1.02 27.70
CA THR A 70 -7.43 0.99 29.10
C THR A 70 -6.05 1.64 29.31
N LYS A 71 -5.23 1.77 28.25
CA LYS A 71 -3.87 2.32 28.35
C LYS A 71 -3.78 3.80 28.00
N GLY A 72 -4.86 4.34 27.38
CA GLY A 72 -4.86 5.71 26.89
C GLY A 72 -3.94 5.94 25.68
N LEU A 73 -3.50 7.17 25.51
CA LEU A 73 -2.62 7.62 24.46
C LEU A 73 -1.18 7.25 24.80
N GLU A 74 -0.53 6.47 23.94
CA GLU A 74 0.90 6.18 24.08
C GLU A 74 1.76 7.30 23.47
N CYS A 75 2.96 7.49 24.04
CA CYS A 75 3.93 8.47 23.53
C CYS A 75 4.18 8.24 22.04
N PHE A 76 4.09 9.30 21.24
CA PHE A 76 4.29 9.30 19.79
C PHE A 76 3.19 8.57 18.97
N GLY A 77 2.07 8.20 19.58
CA GLY A 77 0.94 7.56 18.87
C GLY A 77 0.31 8.46 17.81
N PRO A 78 -0.11 9.70 18.18
CA PRO A 78 -0.69 10.63 17.20
C PRO A 78 0.22 10.92 16.03
N GLU A 79 1.52 11.07 16.26
CA GLU A 79 2.53 11.34 15.24
C GLU A 79 2.69 10.14 14.31
N ALA A 80 2.70 8.91 14.83
CA ALA A 80 2.76 7.69 14.03
C ALA A 80 1.51 7.54 13.15
N SER A 81 0.32 7.76 13.71
CA SER A 81 -0.93 7.73 12.95
C SER A 81 -0.97 8.81 11.86
N ALA A 82 -0.55 10.04 12.18
CA ALA A 82 -0.48 11.14 11.23
C ALA A 82 0.51 10.86 10.08
N TYR A 83 1.66 10.28 10.39
CA TYR A 83 2.65 9.89 9.38
C TYR A 83 2.09 8.83 8.43
N THR A 84 1.43 7.80 8.96
CA THR A 84 0.78 6.78 8.13
C THR A 84 -0.30 7.37 7.23
N GLN A 85 -1.10 8.34 7.74
CA GLN A 85 -2.09 9.06 6.94
C GLN A 85 -1.46 9.88 5.81
N GLN A 86 -0.32 10.52 6.08
CA GLN A 86 0.44 11.28 5.09
C GLN A 86 1.06 10.36 4.01
N LEU A 87 1.58 9.20 4.43
CA LEU A 87 2.21 8.21 3.54
C LEU A 87 1.17 7.49 2.68
N LEU A 88 -0.02 7.25 3.22
CA LEU A 88 -1.10 6.48 2.62
C LEU A 88 -2.42 7.29 2.51
N PRO A 89 -2.46 8.39 1.74
CA PRO A 89 -3.70 9.10 1.48
C PRO A 89 -4.73 8.17 0.80
N LYS A 90 -6.02 8.45 1.03
CA LYS A 90 -7.11 7.70 0.39
C LYS A 90 -6.93 7.67 -1.12
N GLY A 91 -7.07 6.49 -1.72
CA GLY A 91 -6.89 6.28 -3.16
C GLY A 91 -5.49 5.83 -3.55
N THR A 92 -4.50 5.84 -2.64
CA THR A 92 -3.15 5.32 -2.92
C THR A 92 -3.22 3.87 -3.39
N ALA A 93 -2.64 3.61 -4.55
CA ALA A 93 -2.51 2.25 -5.09
C ALA A 93 -1.44 1.48 -4.31
N LEU A 94 -1.77 0.26 -3.93
CA LEU A 94 -0.91 -0.61 -3.13
C LEU A 94 -0.62 -1.92 -3.85
N ARG A 95 0.59 -2.42 -3.65
CA ARG A 95 0.96 -3.82 -3.80
C ARG A 95 1.05 -4.42 -2.40
N VAL A 96 0.42 -5.58 -2.22
CA VAL A 96 0.42 -6.27 -0.92
C VAL A 96 1.11 -7.62 -1.01
N GLU A 97 1.76 -8.01 0.07
CA GLU A 97 2.45 -9.27 0.21
C GLU A 97 1.94 -9.99 1.46
N ARG A 98 1.71 -11.29 1.34
CA ARG A 98 1.32 -12.19 2.44
C ARG A 98 2.52 -12.95 2.95
N ASP A 99 2.44 -13.34 4.20
CA ASP A 99 3.31 -14.33 4.79
C ASP A 99 2.50 -15.62 5.05
N ILE A 100 2.86 -16.42 6.03
CA ILE A 100 2.30 -17.76 6.30
C ILE A 100 0.84 -17.65 6.76
N GLU A 101 0.55 -16.90 7.81
CA GLU A 101 -0.79 -16.69 8.33
C GLU A 101 -1.45 -15.46 7.69
N ALA A 102 -2.63 -15.67 7.12
CA ALA A 102 -3.31 -14.64 6.34
C ALA A 102 -4.14 -13.65 7.18
N ARG A 103 -4.65 -14.07 8.33
CA ARG A 103 -5.54 -13.27 9.20
C ARG A 103 -5.23 -13.52 10.67
N ASP A 104 -5.45 -12.49 11.48
CA ASP A 104 -5.40 -12.62 12.93
C ASP A 104 -6.74 -13.10 13.53
N LYS A 105 -6.75 -13.30 14.85
CA LYS A 105 -7.93 -13.72 15.60
C LYS A 105 -9.11 -12.73 15.55
N TYR A 106 -8.88 -11.49 15.11
CA TYR A 106 -9.92 -10.48 14.92
C TYR A 106 -10.42 -10.40 13.49
N GLY A 107 -9.91 -11.28 12.59
CA GLY A 107 -10.28 -11.34 11.17
C GLY A 107 -9.54 -10.33 10.28
N ARG A 108 -8.60 -9.52 10.81
CA ARG A 108 -7.83 -8.56 10.02
C ARG A 108 -6.84 -9.31 9.11
N LEU A 109 -6.69 -8.83 7.87
CA LEU A 109 -5.63 -9.31 7.00
C LEU A 109 -4.26 -8.95 7.59
N LEU A 110 -3.32 -9.88 7.54
CA LEU A 110 -1.93 -9.71 7.96
C LEU A 110 -1.08 -9.51 6.71
N LEU A 111 -0.58 -8.28 6.49
CA LEU A 111 0.08 -7.93 5.23
C LEU A 111 1.36 -7.09 5.43
N TYR A 112 2.30 -7.32 4.53
CA TYR A 112 3.32 -6.35 4.16
C TYR A 112 2.79 -5.50 3.01
N VAL A 113 2.95 -4.19 3.10
CA VAL A 113 2.32 -3.21 2.21
C VAL A 113 3.38 -2.34 1.53
N TYR A 114 3.23 -2.18 0.22
CA TYR A 114 4.08 -1.34 -0.61
C TYR A 114 3.22 -0.34 -1.38
N ILE A 115 3.68 0.90 -1.49
CA ILE A 115 3.09 1.88 -2.41
C ILE A 115 3.43 1.45 -3.84
N ALA A 116 2.41 1.23 -4.69
CA ALA A 116 2.62 0.63 -6.01
C ALA A 116 3.54 1.45 -6.92
N ASP A 117 3.38 2.76 -6.93
CA ASP A 117 4.09 3.65 -7.86
C ASP A 117 5.56 3.88 -7.45
N SER A 118 5.83 4.04 -6.15
CA SER A 118 7.17 4.33 -5.61
C SER A 118 7.92 3.10 -5.10
N ASN A 119 7.21 1.97 -4.98
CA ASN A 119 7.69 0.74 -4.35
C ASN A 119 8.21 0.92 -2.90
N VAL A 120 7.77 1.98 -2.21
CA VAL A 120 8.09 2.20 -0.79
C VAL A 120 7.47 1.07 0.03
N PHE A 121 8.29 0.36 0.80
CA PHE A 121 7.86 -0.66 1.76
C PHE A 121 7.38 0.05 3.04
N VAL A 122 6.05 0.23 3.17
CA VAL A 122 5.42 1.02 4.22
C VAL A 122 5.78 0.53 5.63
N ASN A 123 5.69 -0.78 5.87
CA ASN A 123 6.03 -1.36 7.18
C ASN A 123 7.48 -1.05 7.57
N LEU A 124 8.42 -1.17 6.64
CA LEU A 124 9.83 -0.90 6.89
C LEU A 124 10.10 0.59 7.08
N ASP A 125 9.47 1.44 6.28
CA ASP A 125 9.62 2.88 6.36
C ASP A 125 9.16 3.43 7.71
N LEU A 126 8.03 2.95 8.23
CA LEU A 126 7.54 3.30 9.56
C LEU A 126 8.57 3.01 10.66
N VAL A 127 9.27 1.88 10.59
CA VAL A 127 10.34 1.55 11.55
C VAL A 127 11.56 2.43 11.33
N LEU A 128 11.99 2.59 10.08
CA LEU A 128 13.19 3.34 9.71
C LEU A 128 13.11 4.82 10.08
N GLN A 129 11.90 5.41 10.00
CA GLN A 129 11.64 6.80 10.41
C GLN A 129 11.31 6.95 11.91
N GLY A 130 11.28 5.83 12.66
CA GLY A 130 11.04 5.84 14.10
C GLY A 130 9.57 6.04 14.50
N TYR A 131 8.60 5.69 13.64
CA TYR A 131 7.18 5.72 13.96
C TYR A 131 6.65 4.38 14.47
N ALA A 132 7.42 3.29 14.27
CA ALA A 132 7.08 1.95 14.74
C ALA A 132 8.28 1.25 15.37
N ARG A 133 8.01 0.25 16.22
CA ARG A 133 8.99 -0.72 16.71
C ARG A 133 8.78 -2.06 15.99
N PRO A 134 9.84 -2.85 15.79
CA PRO A 134 9.67 -4.24 15.36
C PRO A 134 8.79 -5.02 16.32
N MET A 135 7.91 -5.83 15.78
CA MET A 135 7.08 -6.78 16.52
C MET A 135 7.00 -8.09 15.78
N VAL A 136 7.37 -9.19 16.43
CA VAL A 136 7.33 -10.51 15.83
C VAL A 136 5.90 -11.04 15.85
N PHE A 137 5.40 -11.46 14.70
CA PHE A 137 4.09 -12.07 14.49
C PHE A 137 4.25 -13.51 14.00
N GLU A 138 4.66 -14.42 14.89
CA GLU A 138 4.75 -15.83 14.48
C GLU A 138 3.42 -16.36 13.93
N PRO A 139 3.43 -17.12 12.81
CA PRO A 139 4.61 -17.58 12.06
C PRO A 139 5.11 -16.57 10.98
N ASN A 140 4.56 -15.36 10.89
CA ASN A 140 4.86 -14.34 9.89
C ASN A 140 6.15 -13.59 10.22
N THR A 141 7.28 -14.05 9.70
CA THR A 141 8.61 -13.56 10.07
C THR A 141 9.51 -13.23 8.88
N ALA A 142 9.00 -13.21 7.66
CA ALA A 142 9.79 -13.05 6.43
C ALA A 142 10.74 -11.82 6.46
N HIS A 143 10.29 -10.69 7.03
CA HIS A 143 11.09 -9.44 7.12
C HIS A 143 11.61 -9.11 8.52
N LYS A 144 11.67 -10.10 9.43
CA LYS A 144 12.10 -9.89 10.82
C LYS A 144 13.49 -9.23 10.93
N ALA A 145 14.44 -9.69 10.11
CA ALA A 145 15.81 -9.14 10.12
C ALA A 145 15.86 -7.70 9.62
N ASP A 146 15.09 -7.39 8.57
CA ASP A 146 15.03 -6.04 7.98
C ASP A 146 14.47 -5.03 8.99
N PHE A 147 13.40 -5.39 9.69
CA PHE A 147 12.81 -4.54 10.74
C PHE A 147 13.75 -4.33 11.92
N ALA A 148 14.48 -5.37 12.36
CA ALA A 148 15.47 -5.23 13.43
C ALA A 148 16.59 -4.27 13.04
N GLN A 149 17.10 -4.38 11.81
CA GLN A 149 18.13 -3.49 11.28
C GLN A 149 17.63 -2.05 11.16
N ALA A 150 16.41 -1.85 10.64
CA ALA A 150 15.80 -0.53 10.51
C ALA A 150 15.61 0.14 11.88
N ALA A 151 15.17 -0.60 12.90
CA ALA A 151 15.03 -0.08 14.26
C ALA A 151 16.37 0.38 14.85
N THR A 152 17.42 -0.42 14.69
CA THR A 152 18.78 -0.04 15.12
C THR A 152 19.23 1.25 14.44
N GLN A 153 18.97 1.42 13.14
CA GLN A 153 19.29 2.65 12.43
C GLN A 153 18.48 3.86 12.93
N ALA A 154 17.18 3.68 13.20
CA ALA A 154 16.32 4.74 13.73
C ALA A 154 16.78 5.19 15.13
N GLU A 155 17.12 4.23 16.00
CA GLU A 155 17.65 4.47 17.34
C GLU A 155 18.99 5.21 17.30
N LEU A 156 19.95 4.77 16.50
CA LEU A 156 21.24 5.43 16.33
C LEU A 156 21.11 6.87 15.81
N ARG A 157 20.15 7.11 14.90
CA ARG A 157 19.84 8.46 14.40
C ARG A 157 19.02 9.29 15.39
N ASN A 158 18.51 8.67 16.45
CA ASN A 158 17.68 9.30 17.47
C ASN A 158 16.47 10.02 16.85
N VAL A 159 15.71 9.32 15.98
CA VAL A 159 14.54 9.87 15.28
C VAL A 159 13.22 9.30 15.81
N GLY A 160 12.13 10.07 15.64
CA GLY A 160 10.79 9.66 15.97
C GLY A 160 10.63 9.33 17.45
N LEU A 161 10.01 8.19 17.77
CA LEU A 161 9.78 7.70 19.12
C LEU A 161 11.07 7.51 19.95
N TRP A 162 12.21 7.30 19.30
CA TRP A 162 13.50 7.15 19.98
C TRP A 162 14.03 8.46 20.55
N GLN A 163 13.64 9.58 19.94
CA GLN A 163 13.90 10.92 20.44
C GLN A 163 12.84 11.38 21.44
N ALA A 164 11.56 11.16 21.11
CA ALA A 164 10.43 11.77 21.84
C ALA A 164 10.05 11.03 23.11
N CYS A 165 10.26 9.69 23.17
CA CYS A 165 9.74 8.83 24.24
C CYS A 165 10.86 8.26 25.13
N ARG A 166 11.56 9.14 25.84
CA ARG A 166 12.63 8.77 26.80
C ARG A 166 12.08 8.67 28.22
#